data_c89f202bfae46b3652a98ae7e007a1a5
#
_entry.id   c89f202bfae46b3652a98ae7e007a1a5
#
_cell.length_a   1.000
_cell.length_b   1.000
_cell.length_c   1.000
_cell.angle_alpha   90.00
_cell.angle_beta   90.00
_cell.angle_gamma   90.00
#
_symmetry.space_group_name_H-M   'P 1'
#
loop_
_entity.id
_entity.type
_entity.pdbx_description
1 polymer ?
#
loop_
_entity_poly.entity_id
_entity_poly.type
_entity_poly.pdbx_seq_one_letter_code
_entity_poly.pdbx_strand_id
1 'polypeptide(L)'
;VSVDHLLAGELKINEQIGGNMRNLKFYECPQCGNLMTATAEASLSCCGKTLQALVPKKVEAGHELSIEEIDGELYVTSNHEMTKEHYITFTAFVTGDTILMSKQYPEWHMQFRFQKRKHGNLYFHCKKHGLFYQVI
;
A
#
# COMPACT_ATOMS: atom_id res chain seq x y z
N VAL A 1 2.57 23.42 9.15
CA VAL A 1 1.93 23.42 9.06
C VAL A 1 1.10 23.16 9.18
N SER A 2 1.11 23.45 9.15
CA SER A 2 0.37 23.35 9.29
C SER A 2 -0.50 22.77 9.24
N VAL A 3 -0.23 22.50 9.54
CA VAL A 3 -1.14 21.82 9.38
C VAL A 3 -2.33 22.19 9.88
N ASP A 4 -2.36 23.03 10.47
CA ASP A 4 -3.32 23.42 11.03
C ASP A 4 -4.32 24.11 10.45
N HIS A 5 -4.21 24.76 9.72
CA HIS A 5 -5.20 25.30 8.87
C HIS A 5 -5.91 24.25 8.07
N LEU A 6 -5.69 23.05 8.40
CA LEU A 6 -6.21 21.93 7.66
C LEU A 6 -7.70 21.75 7.81
N LEU A 7 -8.31 21.29 6.78
CA LEU A 7 -9.73 21.00 6.79
C LEU A 7 -10.00 19.73 7.58
N ALA A 8 -11.14 19.70 8.23
CA ALA A 8 -11.50 18.56 9.06
C ALA A 8 -11.54 17.28 8.26
N GLY A 9 -12.00 17.35 7.02
CA GLY A 9 -12.05 16.15 6.19
C GLY A 9 -10.69 15.56 5.92
N GLU A 10 -9.69 16.42 5.74
CA GLU A 10 -8.34 15.95 5.53
C GLU A 10 -7.79 15.26 6.76
N LEU A 11 -8.07 15.82 7.94
CA LEU A 11 -7.62 15.21 9.17
C LEU A 11 -8.21 13.83 9.36
N LYS A 12 -9.49 13.67 9.06
CA LYS A 12 -10.12 12.36 9.16
C LYS A 12 -9.48 11.34 8.24
N ILE A 13 -9.20 11.76 7.01
CA ILE A 13 -8.58 10.87 6.05
C ILE A 13 -7.20 10.46 6.55
N ASN A 14 -6.44 11.40 7.10
CA ASN A 14 -5.11 11.08 7.60
C ASN A 14 -5.15 10.10 8.74
N GLU A 15 -6.12 10.23 9.61
CA GLU A 15 -6.27 9.28 10.71
C GLU A 15 -6.58 7.90 10.18
N GLN A 16 -7.41 7.81 9.14
CA GLN A 16 -7.78 6.52 8.57
C GLN A 16 -6.60 5.82 7.92
N ILE A 17 -5.67 6.58 7.36
CA ILE A 17 -4.56 5.96 6.65
C ILE A 17 -3.27 5.99 7.47
N GLY A 18 -3.38 5.95 8.79
CA GLY A 18 -2.23 5.68 9.62
C GLY A 18 -1.37 6.85 9.98
N GLY A 19 -1.95 8.02 10.11
CA GLY A 19 -1.28 9.09 10.79
C GLY A 19 -0.63 10.12 9.90
N ASN A 20 0.67 10.30 10.01
CA ASN A 20 1.32 11.50 9.50
C ASN A 20 1.76 11.46 8.05
N MET A 21 1.53 10.37 7.37
CA MET A 21 1.82 10.26 5.94
C MET A 21 0.64 10.80 5.12
N ARG A 22 0.38 12.09 5.28
CA ARG A 22 -0.82 12.70 4.72
C ARG A 22 -0.95 12.58 3.23
N ASN A 23 0.15 12.83 2.55
CA ASN A 23 0.12 12.92 1.09
C ASN A 23 0.78 11.73 0.43
N LEU A 24 0.91 10.63 1.18
CA LEU A 24 1.56 9.45 0.62
C LEU A 24 0.76 8.93 -0.55
N LYS A 25 1.45 8.71 -1.67
CA LYS A 25 0.86 8.18 -2.88
C LYS A 25 1.73 7.08 -3.41
N PHE A 26 1.09 6.06 -3.97
CA PHE A 26 1.78 4.97 -4.65
C PHE A 26 1.50 5.07 -6.14
N TYR A 27 2.51 4.74 -6.94
CA TYR A 27 2.41 4.74 -8.39
C TYR A 27 2.99 3.44 -8.91
N GLU A 28 2.36 2.87 -9.89
CA GLU A 28 2.91 1.69 -10.57
C GLU A 28 2.73 1.86 -12.06
N CYS A 29 3.83 1.70 -12.81
CA CYS A 29 3.77 1.78 -14.24
C CYS A 29 3.08 0.54 -14.81
N PRO A 30 1.98 0.69 -15.53
CA PRO A 30 1.30 -0.50 -16.07
C PRO A 30 2.10 -1.22 -17.14
N GLN A 31 3.10 -0.57 -17.72
CA GLN A 31 3.87 -1.17 -18.78
C GLN A 31 5.07 -1.97 -18.24
N CYS A 32 5.85 -1.40 -17.34
CA CYS A 32 7.06 -2.07 -16.87
C CYS A 32 7.00 -2.50 -15.42
N GLY A 33 5.96 -2.11 -14.68
CA GLY A 33 5.82 -2.50 -13.28
C GLY A 33 6.67 -1.70 -12.32
N ASN A 34 7.28 -0.60 -12.78
CA ASN A 34 8.09 0.24 -11.89
C ASN A 34 7.21 0.79 -10.78
N LEU A 35 7.69 0.68 -9.55
CA LEU A 35 6.93 1.06 -8.37
C LEU A 35 7.56 2.28 -7.73
N MET A 36 6.74 3.31 -7.50
CA MET A 36 7.22 4.58 -6.98
C MET A 36 6.31 5.10 -5.89
N THR A 37 6.85 5.90 -4.99
CA THR A 37 6.07 6.56 -3.96
C THR A 37 6.39 8.05 -3.95
N ALA A 38 5.45 8.83 -3.43
CA ALA A 38 5.64 10.25 -3.22
C ALA A 38 4.94 10.64 -1.93
N THR A 39 5.56 11.57 -1.20
CA THR A 39 4.96 12.07 0.05
C THR A 39 4.42 13.47 -0.10
N ALA A 40 4.38 13.97 -1.33
CA ALA A 40 3.84 15.30 -1.63
C ALA A 40 3.35 15.27 -3.07
N GLU A 41 2.72 16.35 -3.49
CA GLU A 41 2.29 16.48 -4.88
C GLU A 41 3.49 16.33 -5.79
N ALA A 42 3.35 15.50 -6.79
CA ALA A 42 4.44 15.22 -7.71
C ALA A 42 3.89 14.84 -9.08
N SER A 43 4.68 15.10 -10.09
CA SER A 43 4.37 14.66 -11.44
C SER A 43 5.38 13.59 -11.79
N LEU A 44 4.91 12.36 -11.94
CA LEU A 44 5.76 11.22 -12.21
C LEU A 44 5.41 10.62 -13.57
N SER A 45 6.43 10.19 -14.28
CA SER A 45 6.19 9.53 -15.54
C SER A 45 7.14 8.35 -15.67
N CYS A 46 6.70 7.35 -16.43
CA CYS A 46 7.48 6.16 -16.70
C CYS A 46 7.05 5.60 -18.04
N CYS A 47 7.99 5.09 -18.80
CA CYS A 47 7.72 4.54 -20.11
C CYS A 47 7.01 5.55 -21.02
N GLY A 48 7.38 6.81 -20.88
CA GLY A 48 6.86 7.88 -21.72
C GLY A 48 5.45 8.36 -21.40
N LYS A 49 4.90 7.94 -20.25
CA LYS A 49 3.55 8.32 -19.88
C LYS A 49 3.52 8.88 -18.47
N THR A 50 2.68 9.89 -18.27
CA THR A 50 2.44 10.43 -16.94
C THR A 50 1.59 9.44 -16.16
N LEU A 51 2.00 9.15 -14.95
CA LEU A 51 1.29 8.19 -14.11
C LEU A 51 0.31 8.88 -13.19
N GLN A 52 -0.80 8.19 -12.94
CA GLN A 52 -1.77 8.65 -11.97
C GLN A 52 -1.54 7.90 -10.67
N ALA A 53 -1.69 8.60 -9.55
CA ALA A 53 -1.58 7.96 -8.25
C ALA A 53 -2.64 6.89 -8.10
N LEU A 54 -2.26 5.77 -7.51
CA LEU A 54 -3.21 4.72 -7.19
C LEU A 54 -4.12 5.20 -6.06
N VAL A 55 -5.41 4.93 -6.20
CA VAL A 55 -6.39 5.37 -5.20
C VAL A 55 -6.70 4.21 -4.28
N PRO A 56 -6.32 4.29 -3.00
CA PRO A 56 -6.55 3.17 -2.10
C PRO A 56 -8.02 3.01 -1.75
N LYS A 57 -8.45 1.75 -1.69
CA LYS A 57 -9.80 1.37 -1.28
C LYS A 57 -9.69 0.50 -0.05
N LYS A 58 -10.70 0.58 0.81
CA LYS A 58 -10.73 -0.31 1.95
C LYS A 58 -10.85 -1.76 1.47
N VAL A 59 -10.18 -2.66 2.17
CA VAL A 59 -10.13 -4.06 1.74
C VAL A 59 -11.54 -4.65 1.67
N GLU A 60 -11.75 -5.50 0.66
CA GLU A 60 -13.03 -6.17 0.43
C GLU A 60 -12.87 -7.67 0.59
N ALA A 61 -14.00 -8.36 0.77
CA ALA A 61 -14.00 -9.81 0.84
C ALA A 61 -13.32 -10.40 -0.39
N GLY A 62 -12.49 -11.40 -0.18
CA GLY A 62 -11.75 -12.02 -1.26
C GLY A 62 -10.37 -11.44 -1.49
N HIS A 63 -10.10 -10.27 -0.92
CA HIS A 63 -8.80 -9.64 -1.03
C HIS A 63 -8.12 -9.45 0.33
N GLU A 64 -8.78 -9.87 1.40
CA GLU A 64 -8.19 -9.70 2.73
C GLU A 64 -6.93 -10.53 2.88
N LEU A 65 -5.95 -9.95 3.56
CA LEU A 65 -4.69 -10.65 3.84
C LEU A 65 -4.76 -11.27 5.22
N SER A 66 -4.08 -12.39 5.37
CA SER A 66 -3.95 -13.05 6.67
C SER A 66 -2.75 -12.47 7.40
N ILE A 67 -2.93 -12.13 8.66
CA ILE A 67 -1.86 -11.55 9.45
C ILE A 67 -1.69 -12.40 10.70
N GLU A 68 -0.47 -12.86 10.93
CA GLU A 68 -0.16 -13.71 12.08
C GLU A 68 1.04 -13.12 12.79
N GLU A 69 0.96 -13.04 14.11
CA GLU A 69 2.07 -12.51 14.91
C GLU A 69 2.88 -13.67 15.46
N ILE A 70 4.18 -13.69 15.16
CA ILE A 70 5.09 -14.73 15.62
C ILE A 70 6.36 -14.06 16.10
N ASP A 71 6.70 -14.23 17.38
CA ASP A 71 7.94 -13.71 17.96
C ASP A 71 8.17 -12.23 17.69
N GLY A 72 7.12 -11.43 17.82
CA GLY A 72 7.24 -9.99 17.66
C GLY A 72 7.25 -9.52 16.24
N GLU A 73 7.05 -10.42 15.26
CA GLU A 73 6.97 -10.07 13.86
C GLU A 73 5.58 -10.38 13.34
N LEU A 74 5.16 -9.61 12.36
CA LEU A 74 3.91 -9.86 11.66
C LEU A 74 4.21 -10.56 10.33
N TYR A 75 3.54 -11.68 10.12
CA TYR A 75 3.64 -12.46 8.90
C TYR A 75 2.36 -12.25 8.12
N VAL A 76 2.48 -11.69 6.95
CA VAL A 76 1.33 -11.41 6.09
C VAL A 76 1.36 -12.36 4.92
N THR A 77 0.28 -13.10 4.75
CA THR A 77 0.15 -14.05 3.64
C THR A 77 -1.22 -13.90 3.01
N SER A 78 -1.41 -14.53 1.88
CA SER A 78 -2.66 -14.44 1.16
C SER A 78 -2.88 -15.69 0.33
N ASN A 79 -4.15 -16.04 0.17
CA ASN A 79 -4.55 -17.08 -0.77
C ASN A 79 -4.92 -16.47 -2.12
N HIS A 80 -4.62 -15.20 -2.32
CA HIS A 80 -4.90 -14.51 -3.57
C HIS A 80 -4.17 -15.20 -4.71
N GLU A 81 -4.82 -15.22 -5.87
CA GLU A 81 -4.22 -15.77 -7.08
C GLU A 81 -2.91 -15.02 -7.38
N MET A 82 -1.89 -15.75 -7.79
CA MET A 82 -0.59 -15.17 -8.12
C MET A 82 -0.18 -15.61 -9.51
N THR A 83 -1.06 -15.44 -10.49
CA THR A 83 -0.76 -15.72 -11.89
C THR A 83 -0.25 -14.44 -12.55
N LYS A 84 0.34 -14.58 -13.73
CA LYS A 84 0.89 -13.42 -14.44
C LYS A 84 -0.16 -12.37 -14.75
N GLU A 85 -1.40 -12.79 -14.96
CA GLU A 85 -2.48 -11.89 -15.29
C GLU A 85 -3.17 -11.29 -14.07
N HIS A 86 -3.07 -11.98 -12.93
CA HIS A 86 -3.80 -11.58 -11.75
C HIS A 86 -3.00 -11.93 -10.51
N TYR A 87 -2.30 -10.95 -9.94
CA TYR A 87 -1.48 -11.20 -8.77
C TYR A 87 -1.34 -9.91 -7.96
N ILE A 88 -0.92 -10.08 -6.70
CA ILE A 88 -0.57 -8.95 -5.84
C ILE A 88 0.80 -8.48 -6.28
N THR A 89 0.90 -7.23 -6.71
CA THR A 89 2.15 -6.71 -7.27
C THR A 89 3.09 -6.14 -6.22
N PHE A 90 2.55 -5.63 -5.12
CA PHE A 90 3.38 -5.18 -4.01
C PHE A 90 2.55 -5.09 -2.74
N THR A 91 3.25 -5.08 -1.62
CA THR A 91 2.68 -4.85 -0.30
C THR A 91 3.48 -3.75 0.37
N ALA A 92 2.84 -3.00 1.27
CA ALA A 92 3.52 -1.93 2.00
C ALA A 92 2.84 -1.75 3.34
N PHE A 93 3.65 -1.58 4.38
CA PHE A 93 3.13 -1.25 5.70
C PHE A 93 3.55 0.18 6.02
N VAL A 94 2.58 1.03 6.33
CA VAL A 94 2.80 2.46 6.56
C VAL A 94 2.40 2.80 7.98
N THR A 95 3.32 3.35 8.73
CA THR A 95 3.04 3.92 10.05
C THR A 95 3.28 5.43 9.98
N GLY A 96 3.35 6.10 11.13
CA GLY A 96 3.44 7.55 11.16
C GLY A 96 4.61 8.14 10.37
N ASP A 97 5.75 7.44 10.37
CA ASP A 97 6.96 8.00 9.76
C ASP A 97 7.73 6.98 8.92
N THR A 98 7.18 5.80 8.71
CA THR A 98 7.93 4.72 8.08
C THR A 98 7.08 4.02 7.03
N ILE A 99 7.71 3.70 5.91
CA ILE A 99 7.11 2.91 4.85
C ILE A 99 8.00 1.69 4.65
N LEU A 100 7.42 0.50 4.83
CA LEU A 100 8.10 -0.76 4.53
C LEU A 100 7.40 -1.34 3.31
N MET A 101 8.15 -1.59 2.26
CA MET A 101 7.57 -2.00 1.00
C MET A 101 8.24 -3.26 0.47
N SER A 102 7.44 -4.15 -0.08
CA SER A 102 7.94 -5.39 -0.66
C SER A 102 7.28 -5.59 -2.01
N LYS A 103 8.09 -5.78 -3.05
CA LYS A 103 7.57 -6.10 -4.36
C LYS A 103 7.26 -7.59 -4.39
N GLN A 104 6.09 -7.94 -4.94
CA GLN A 104 5.68 -9.33 -5.07
C GLN A 104 5.74 -9.72 -6.54
N TYR A 105 5.77 -11.02 -6.81
CA TYR A 105 5.96 -11.52 -8.17
C TYR A 105 4.96 -12.61 -8.49
N PRO A 106 4.55 -12.71 -9.77
CA PRO A 106 3.65 -13.78 -10.15
C PRO A 106 4.32 -15.13 -10.02
N GLU A 107 3.53 -16.16 -9.78
CA GLU A 107 3.95 -17.54 -9.64
C GLU A 107 4.75 -17.81 -8.35
N TRP A 108 4.87 -16.80 -7.49
CA TRP A 108 5.48 -16.95 -6.18
C TRP A 108 4.39 -16.77 -5.12
N HIS A 109 4.51 -17.52 -4.06
CA HIS A 109 3.58 -17.36 -2.94
C HIS A 109 3.76 -15.96 -2.35
N MET A 110 2.65 -15.24 -2.19
CA MET A 110 2.70 -13.89 -1.63
C MET A 110 3.00 -13.97 -0.14
N GLN A 111 4.03 -13.25 0.30
CA GLN A 111 4.32 -13.15 1.72
C GLN A 111 5.06 -11.84 2.00
N PHE A 112 4.84 -11.33 3.20
CA PHE A 112 5.44 -10.08 3.63
C PHE A 112 5.61 -10.19 5.14
N ARG A 113 6.82 -9.97 5.62
CA ARG A 113 7.12 -10.10 7.03
C ARG A 113 7.83 -8.85 7.52
N PHE A 114 7.40 -8.33 8.66
CA PHE A 114 8.03 -7.16 9.23
C PHE A 114 7.86 -7.15 10.73
N GLN A 115 8.71 -6.40 11.41
CA GLN A 115 8.68 -6.30 12.86
C GLN A 115 7.41 -5.57 13.28
N LYS A 116 6.75 -6.10 14.30
CA LYS A 116 5.51 -5.50 14.77
C LYS A 116 5.77 -4.09 15.26
N ARG A 117 4.91 -3.18 14.87
CA ARG A 117 4.96 -1.78 15.27
C ARG A 117 3.59 -1.37 15.77
N LYS A 118 3.46 -0.09 16.13
CA LYS A 118 2.17 0.44 16.48
C LYS A 118 1.24 0.37 15.27
N HIS A 119 0.04 0.85 15.46
CA HIS A 119 -0.96 0.81 14.40
C HIS A 119 -0.45 1.42 13.11
N GLY A 120 -0.96 0.91 12.02
CA GLY A 120 -0.65 1.43 10.70
C GLY A 120 -1.58 0.84 9.68
N ASN A 121 -1.31 1.14 8.43
CA ASN A 121 -2.09 0.63 7.32
C ASN A 121 -1.25 -0.30 6.48
N LEU A 122 -1.84 -1.44 6.18
CA LEU A 122 -1.22 -2.41 5.29
C LEU A 122 -1.84 -2.21 3.92
N TYR A 123 -1.01 -1.81 2.95
CA TYR A 123 -1.45 -1.61 1.57
C TYR A 123 -1.03 -2.79 0.73
N PHE A 124 -1.85 -3.13 -0.24
CA PHE A 124 -1.47 -4.13 -1.22
C PHE A 124 -2.20 -3.84 -2.52
N HIS A 125 -1.53 -4.10 -3.62
CA HIS A 125 -2.04 -3.77 -4.94
C HIS A 125 -2.29 -5.04 -5.73
N CYS A 126 -3.53 -5.20 -6.20
CA CYS A 126 -3.89 -6.30 -7.08
C CYS A 126 -3.88 -5.78 -8.51
N LYS A 127 -3.20 -6.49 -9.39
CA LYS A 127 -3.04 -6.06 -10.77
C LYS A 127 -4.36 -5.78 -11.46
N LYS A 128 -5.39 -6.55 -11.13
CA LYS A 128 -6.72 -6.38 -11.76
C LYS A 128 -7.64 -5.43 -11.00
N HIS A 129 -7.53 -5.38 -9.68
CA HIS A 129 -8.54 -4.73 -8.87
C HIS A 129 -8.08 -3.47 -8.18
N GLY A 130 -6.79 -3.15 -8.25
CA GLY A 130 -6.28 -1.89 -7.74
C GLY A 130 -5.67 -1.97 -6.35
N LEU A 131 -5.54 -0.82 -5.73
CA LEU A 131 -4.88 -0.68 -4.44
C LEU A 131 -5.88 -0.79 -3.31
N PHE A 132 -5.56 -1.63 -2.32
CA PHE A 132 -6.38 -1.80 -1.14
C PHE A 132 -5.58 -1.45 0.10
N TYR A 133 -6.29 -1.12 1.18
CA TYR A 133 -5.65 -0.97 2.47
C TYR A 133 -6.45 -1.69 3.55
N GLN A 134 -5.73 -2.11 4.58
CA GLN A 134 -6.28 -2.83 5.72
C GLN A 134 -5.63 -2.24 6.96
N VAL A 135 -6.44 -1.75 7.90
CA VAL A 135 -5.92 -1.16 9.13
C VAL A 135 -5.51 -2.28 10.07
N ILE A 136 -4.34 -2.16 10.66
CA ILE A 136 -3.85 -3.17 11.60
C ILE A 136 -3.15 -2.54 12.81
#